data_1f907dcc22ef270b8b68270da663e32b
#
_entry.id   1f907dcc22ef270b8b68270da663e32b
#
_cell.length_a   1.000
_cell.length_b   1.000
_cell.length_c   1.000
_cell.angle_alpha   90.00
_cell.angle_beta   90.00
_cell.angle_gamma   90.00
#
_symmetry.space_group_name_H-M   'P 1'
#
loop_
_entity.id
_entity.type
_entity.pdbx_description
1 polymer ?
#
loop_
_entity_poly.entity_id
_entity_poly.type
_entity_poly.pdbx_seq_one_letter_code
_entity_poly.pdbx_strand_id
1 'polypeptide(L)'
;FKMKLSYINNEYFQKLISIEIDPKVKNKLISDMCRINILHMICCAGSGHIGSSFSSIDLMNWVLGEINKNHENLYFFSSKGHDAPALYNSLIAYGKLDFSFLNKLRKIDGLPGHPDVNTPNIFTNTGSLGMGISKSKGIIKANRLKGIKSKVIVLTGDGELQEGQIWESLNRVSQENLNELIIIVDNNKFQSDRSVKITSDLNDLESKFKSFGIETISCNGNDVNEFSKAFETLEKSNKPGILIADTIKGFGVSFMHGDKLEEGEFYQFHSGSISQDVFDSSISELSKRISDLTEKHNLDFKIELSNYETPEISLSSNKKQSLLASYSKSIVSLAEQNEKIVALDGDLILDTGLIEFEKKFPNRFIECGIAEQDMVSQAGSFAKEGFIPIVHSFSSFLTSRPNEQIYNNSTEETKVIYSGFLSGLLPGGPG
;
A
#
# COMPACT_ATOMS: atom_id res chain seq x y z
N PHE A 1 -14.10 5.97 -23.20
CA PHE A 1 -14.23 4.51 -23.09
C PHE A 1 -15.29 4.20 -22.04
N LYS A 2 -16.27 3.36 -22.40
CA LYS A 2 -17.31 2.85 -21.51
C LYS A 2 -16.95 1.42 -21.13
N MET A 3 -16.87 1.12 -19.83
CA MET A 3 -16.62 -0.25 -19.33
C MET A 3 -17.92 -0.87 -18.81
N LYS A 4 -18.08 -2.17 -19.04
CA LYS A 4 -19.12 -2.99 -18.41
C LYS A 4 -18.50 -3.69 -17.21
N LEU A 5 -18.93 -3.29 -16.04
CA LEU A 5 -18.37 -3.79 -14.78
C LEU A 5 -19.39 -4.64 -14.05
N SER A 6 -18.88 -5.55 -13.25
CA SER A 6 -19.68 -6.38 -12.34
C SER A 6 -19.23 -6.15 -10.90
N TYR A 7 -20.15 -6.33 -9.96
CA TYR A 7 -19.88 -6.25 -8.53
C TYR A 7 -20.80 -7.18 -7.74
N ILE A 8 -20.44 -7.43 -6.50
CA ILE A 8 -21.25 -8.20 -5.57
C ILE A 8 -22.02 -7.23 -4.67
N ASN A 9 -23.36 -7.40 -4.60
CA ASN A 9 -24.23 -6.56 -3.79
C ASN A 9 -24.01 -6.83 -2.29
N ASN A 10 -24.29 -5.82 -1.46
CA ASN A 10 -24.11 -5.87 -0.01
C ASN A 10 -24.88 -7.02 0.67
N GLU A 11 -26.02 -7.37 0.15
CA GLU A 11 -26.86 -8.46 0.70
C GLU A 11 -26.13 -9.81 0.79
N TYR A 12 -25.24 -10.12 -0.17
CA TYR A 12 -24.43 -11.34 -0.15
C TYR A 12 -23.40 -11.33 0.97
N PHE A 13 -22.76 -10.19 1.25
CA PHE A 13 -21.87 -10.04 2.41
C PHE A 13 -22.63 -10.25 3.72
N GLN A 14 -23.77 -9.59 3.88
CA GLN A 14 -24.60 -9.72 5.10
C GLN A 14 -25.11 -11.15 5.27
N LYS A 15 -25.57 -11.79 4.19
CA LYS A 15 -25.96 -13.21 4.22
C LYS A 15 -24.80 -14.09 4.67
N LEU A 16 -23.61 -13.93 4.07
CA LEU A 16 -22.45 -14.77 4.41
C LEU A 16 -21.97 -14.54 5.85
N ILE A 17 -21.98 -13.31 6.34
CA ILE A 17 -21.62 -12.99 7.72
C ILE A 17 -22.57 -13.66 8.72
N SER A 18 -23.87 -13.77 8.39
CA SER A 18 -24.90 -14.38 9.26
C SER A 18 -24.86 -15.92 9.28
N ILE A 19 -24.25 -16.56 8.28
CA ILE A 19 -24.13 -18.02 8.22
C ILE A 19 -23.10 -18.50 9.26
N GLU A 20 -23.45 -19.52 10.02
CA GLU A 20 -22.52 -20.18 10.95
C GLU A 20 -21.64 -21.18 10.21
N ILE A 21 -20.41 -20.80 9.90
CA ILE A 21 -19.39 -21.61 9.22
C ILE A 21 -18.02 -21.34 9.83
N ASP A 22 -17.04 -22.18 9.52
CA ASP A 22 -15.65 -21.96 9.93
C ASP A 22 -15.21 -20.53 9.58
N PRO A 23 -14.74 -19.73 10.56
CA PRO A 23 -14.31 -18.36 10.36
C PRO A 23 -13.26 -18.22 9.26
N LYS A 24 -12.41 -19.21 9.06
CA LYS A 24 -11.35 -19.21 8.05
C LYS A 24 -11.90 -19.37 6.63
N VAL A 25 -12.94 -20.22 6.47
CA VAL A 25 -13.68 -20.35 5.21
C VAL A 25 -14.44 -19.06 4.91
N LYS A 26 -15.10 -18.50 5.93
CA LYS A 26 -15.81 -17.22 5.84
C LYS A 26 -14.88 -16.11 5.38
N ASN A 27 -13.68 -16.00 5.98
CA ASN A 27 -12.69 -14.99 5.63
C ASN A 27 -12.25 -15.09 4.16
N LYS A 28 -11.97 -16.30 3.67
CA LYS A 28 -11.60 -16.54 2.26
C LYS A 28 -12.71 -16.10 1.31
N LEU A 29 -13.95 -16.47 1.59
CA LEU A 29 -15.10 -16.09 0.76
C LEU A 29 -15.30 -14.58 0.73
N ILE A 30 -15.31 -13.92 1.90
CA ILE A 30 -15.45 -12.46 2.00
C ILE A 30 -14.30 -11.77 1.24
N SER A 31 -13.08 -12.28 1.36
CA SER A 31 -11.91 -11.69 0.70
C SER A 31 -11.98 -11.78 -0.82
N ASP A 32 -12.40 -12.92 -1.38
CA ASP A 32 -12.58 -13.05 -2.82
C ASP A 32 -13.77 -12.22 -3.34
N MET A 33 -14.85 -12.11 -2.57
CA MET A 33 -15.95 -11.19 -2.86
C MET A 33 -15.49 -9.73 -2.83
N CYS A 34 -14.67 -9.34 -1.85
CA CYS A 34 -14.06 -8.02 -1.80
C CYS A 34 -13.14 -7.76 -2.98
N ARG A 35 -12.35 -8.74 -3.45
CA ARG A 35 -11.49 -8.58 -4.64
C ARG A 35 -12.31 -8.22 -5.88
N ILE A 36 -13.48 -8.83 -6.08
CA ILE A 36 -14.41 -8.44 -7.16
C ILE A 36 -14.80 -6.97 -7.02
N ASN A 37 -15.21 -6.55 -5.83
CA ASN A 37 -15.65 -5.18 -5.58
C ASN A 37 -14.48 -4.16 -5.60
N ILE A 38 -13.27 -4.56 -5.25
CA ILE A 38 -12.04 -3.74 -5.40
C ILE A 38 -11.78 -3.45 -6.88
N LEU A 39 -11.84 -4.47 -7.76
CA LEU A 39 -11.68 -4.27 -9.20
C LEU A 39 -12.74 -3.32 -9.75
N HIS A 40 -13.99 -3.55 -9.37
CA HIS A 40 -15.10 -2.65 -9.72
C HIS A 40 -14.84 -1.21 -9.28
N MET A 41 -14.51 -1.01 -8.01
CA MET A 41 -14.23 0.31 -7.41
C MET A 41 -13.10 1.04 -8.15
N ILE A 42 -11.99 0.35 -8.44
CA ILE A 42 -10.82 0.91 -9.13
C ILE A 42 -11.16 1.25 -10.59
N CYS A 43 -11.89 0.38 -11.29
CA CYS A 43 -12.31 0.65 -12.66
C CYS A 43 -13.30 1.83 -12.75
N CYS A 44 -14.22 1.97 -11.79
CA CYS A 44 -15.10 3.13 -11.68
C CYS A 44 -14.35 4.44 -11.44
N ALA A 45 -13.25 4.39 -10.69
CA ALA A 45 -12.40 5.53 -10.40
C ALA A 45 -11.42 5.85 -11.55
N GLY A 46 -11.14 4.88 -12.42
CA GLY A 46 -10.11 4.97 -13.46
C GLY A 46 -8.68 4.88 -12.92
N SER A 47 -8.50 4.68 -11.62
CA SER A 47 -7.18 4.53 -10.97
C SER A 47 -7.32 3.97 -9.55
N GLY A 48 -6.28 3.26 -9.10
CA GLY A 48 -6.18 2.68 -7.76
C GLY A 48 -5.05 1.64 -7.71
N HIS A 49 -4.82 1.05 -6.54
CA HIS A 49 -3.72 0.10 -6.31
C HIS A 49 -4.29 -1.32 -6.15
N ILE A 50 -4.29 -2.10 -7.23
CA ILE A 50 -4.84 -3.47 -7.23
C ILE A 50 -3.92 -4.41 -6.45
N GLY A 51 -2.63 -4.45 -6.78
CA GLY A 51 -1.70 -5.44 -6.27
C GLY A 51 -1.60 -5.47 -4.74
N SER A 52 -1.43 -4.30 -4.11
CA SER A 52 -1.34 -4.18 -2.65
C SER A 52 -2.71 -4.32 -1.96
N SER A 53 -3.80 -3.96 -2.62
CA SER A 53 -5.15 -4.24 -2.11
C SER A 53 -5.42 -5.75 -2.06
N PHE A 54 -4.95 -6.48 -3.07
CA PHE A 54 -5.15 -7.92 -3.16
C PHE A 54 -4.27 -8.71 -2.19
N SER A 55 -3.03 -8.27 -1.92
CA SER A 55 -2.17 -8.91 -0.94
C SER A 55 -2.71 -8.79 0.49
N SER A 56 -3.28 -7.63 0.84
CA SER A 56 -3.66 -7.29 2.21
C SER A 56 -5.11 -7.61 2.60
N ILE A 57 -6.01 -7.86 1.63
CA ILE A 57 -7.46 -8.00 1.93
C ILE A 57 -7.79 -9.15 2.89
N ASP A 58 -7.08 -10.29 2.80
CA ASP A 58 -7.29 -11.44 3.69
C ASP A 58 -6.94 -11.07 5.14
N LEU A 59 -5.84 -10.31 5.33
CA LEU A 59 -5.37 -9.84 6.62
C LEU A 59 -6.37 -8.86 7.24
N MET A 60 -6.83 -7.88 6.45
CA MET A 60 -7.79 -6.87 6.88
C MET A 60 -9.13 -7.50 7.28
N ASN A 61 -9.64 -8.43 6.48
CA ASN A 61 -10.90 -9.10 6.76
C ASN A 61 -10.81 -9.99 8.00
N TRP A 62 -9.66 -10.62 8.28
CA TRP A 62 -9.47 -11.35 9.53
C TRP A 62 -9.54 -10.43 10.75
N VAL A 63 -8.84 -9.30 10.68
CA VAL A 63 -8.84 -8.30 11.77
C VAL A 63 -10.24 -7.73 12.00
N LEU A 64 -10.92 -7.27 10.96
CA LEU A 64 -12.24 -6.64 11.09
C LEU A 64 -13.37 -7.62 11.38
N GLY A 65 -13.26 -8.86 10.89
CA GLY A 65 -14.27 -9.89 11.06
C GLY A 65 -14.13 -10.70 12.35
N GLU A 66 -12.93 -11.15 12.68
CA GLU A 66 -12.73 -12.08 13.81
C GLU A 66 -12.10 -11.38 15.02
N ILE A 67 -11.02 -10.63 14.86
CA ILE A 67 -10.35 -10.00 15.98
C ILE A 67 -11.21 -8.90 16.61
N ASN A 68 -11.92 -8.13 15.79
CA ASN A 68 -12.81 -7.07 16.27
C ASN A 68 -13.94 -7.57 17.18
N LYS A 69 -14.31 -8.84 17.10
CA LYS A 69 -15.32 -9.43 18.00
C LYS A 69 -14.85 -9.55 19.46
N ASN A 70 -13.53 -9.65 19.65
CA ASN A 70 -12.92 -9.93 20.94
C ASN A 70 -12.47 -8.66 21.69
N HIS A 71 -12.54 -7.49 21.05
CA HIS A 71 -12.04 -6.24 21.60
C HIS A 71 -13.08 -5.12 21.49
N GLU A 72 -13.52 -4.59 22.62
CA GLU A 72 -14.44 -3.45 22.68
C GLU A 72 -13.85 -2.19 22.05
N ASN A 73 -12.53 -1.96 22.26
CA ASN A 73 -11.82 -0.80 21.76
C ASN A 73 -10.65 -1.25 20.85
N LEU A 74 -10.98 -1.76 19.67
CA LEU A 74 -10.03 -2.09 18.62
C LEU A 74 -9.80 -0.88 17.73
N TYR A 75 -8.53 -0.49 17.59
CA TYR A 75 -8.07 0.45 16.58
C TYR A 75 -7.31 -0.32 15.50
N PHE A 76 -7.82 -0.31 14.29
CA PHE A 76 -7.16 -0.91 13.12
C PHE A 76 -7.05 0.12 12.01
N PHE A 77 -5.87 0.24 11.41
CA PHE A 77 -5.66 1.04 10.22
C PHE A 77 -4.46 0.53 9.41
N SER A 78 -4.48 0.79 8.10
CA SER A 78 -3.35 0.53 7.22
C SER A 78 -2.47 1.77 7.12
N SER A 79 -1.21 1.64 7.51
CA SER A 79 -0.20 2.69 7.40
C SER A 79 0.22 2.95 5.96
N LYS A 80 0.17 1.92 5.11
CA LYS A 80 0.48 2.03 3.68
C LYS A 80 -0.41 3.07 2.96
N GLY A 81 -1.68 3.07 3.28
CA GLY A 81 -2.69 3.96 2.72
C GLY A 81 -3.05 3.69 1.26
N HIS A 82 -2.12 3.29 0.41
CA HIS A 82 -2.40 2.98 -1.00
C HIS A 82 -3.26 1.71 -1.18
N ASP A 83 -3.39 0.84 -0.18
CA ASP A 83 -4.36 -0.25 -0.15
C ASP A 83 -5.77 0.18 0.32
N ALA A 84 -6.07 1.48 0.25
CA ALA A 84 -7.38 2.04 0.57
C ALA A 84 -8.56 1.30 -0.07
N PRO A 85 -8.51 0.85 -1.34
CA PRO A 85 -9.61 0.07 -1.92
C PRO A 85 -9.91 -1.22 -1.14
N ALA A 86 -8.89 -1.89 -0.59
CA ALA A 86 -9.10 -3.06 0.29
C ALA A 86 -9.73 -2.65 1.62
N LEU A 87 -9.20 -1.62 2.28
CA LEU A 87 -9.75 -1.14 3.55
C LEU A 87 -11.22 -0.70 3.41
N TYR A 88 -11.54 0.06 2.37
CA TYR A 88 -12.92 0.51 2.12
C TYR A 88 -13.85 -0.66 1.84
N ASN A 89 -13.45 -1.63 1.02
CA ASN A 89 -14.27 -2.80 0.76
C ASN A 89 -14.44 -3.70 1.99
N SER A 90 -13.41 -3.83 2.83
CA SER A 90 -13.55 -4.51 4.12
C SER A 90 -14.55 -3.79 5.03
N LEU A 91 -14.46 -2.46 5.15
CA LEU A 91 -15.40 -1.67 5.95
C LEU A 91 -16.84 -1.77 5.41
N ILE A 92 -17.03 -1.77 4.09
CA ILE A 92 -18.32 -1.97 3.44
C ILE A 92 -18.86 -3.38 3.75
N ALA A 93 -18.04 -4.42 3.58
CA ALA A 93 -18.43 -5.81 3.80
C ALA A 93 -18.93 -6.04 5.23
N TYR A 94 -18.28 -5.42 6.21
CA TYR A 94 -18.69 -5.51 7.64
C TYR A 94 -19.66 -4.42 8.09
N GLY A 95 -20.29 -3.68 7.16
CA GLY A 95 -21.31 -2.67 7.47
C GLY A 95 -20.81 -1.44 8.24
N LYS A 96 -19.48 -1.22 8.23
CA LYS A 96 -18.84 -0.06 8.88
C LYS A 96 -18.75 1.16 7.93
N LEU A 97 -18.94 0.96 6.65
CA LEU A 97 -19.02 1.99 5.62
C LEU A 97 -20.21 1.69 4.71
N ASP A 98 -20.95 2.73 4.31
CA ASP A 98 -22.14 2.57 3.50
C ASP A 98 -21.80 2.02 2.10
N PHE A 99 -22.60 1.09 1.61
CA PHE A 99 -22.37 0.44 0.31
C PHE A 99 -22.41 1.41 -0.88
N SER A 100 -23.12 2.52 -0.76
CA SER A 100 -23.19 3.56 -1.81
C SER A 100 -21.81 4.16 -2.16
N PHE A 101 -20.82 3.99 -1.30
CA PHE A 101 -19.45 4.43 -1.56
C PHE A 101 -18.69 3.53 -2.55
N LEU A 102 -19.20 2.35 -2.90
CA LEU A 102 -18.54 1.43 -3.83
C LEU A 102 -18.13 2.09 -5.16
N ASN A 103 -18.95 3.02 -5.66
CA ASN A 103 -18.72 3.72 -6.93
C ASN A 103 -18.08 5.11 -6.77
N LYS A 104 -17.64 5.47 -5.56
CA LYS A 104 -17.25 6.84 -5.23
C LYS A 104 -15.78 7.01 -4.89
N LEU A 105 -14.90 6.04 -5.20
CA LEU A 105 -13.46 6.21 -5.02
C LEU A 105 -12.95 7.37 -5.90
N ARG A 106 -12.16 8.27 -5.32
CA ARG A 106 -11.57 9.44 -5.99
C ARG A 106 -12.61 10.36 -6.67
N LYS A 107 -13.82 10.40 -6.14
CA LYS A 107 -14.88 11.31 -6.57
C LYS A 107 -15.04 12.46 -5.56
N ILE A 108 -15.54 13.61 -6.02
CA ILE A 108 -15.99 14.69 -5.13
C ILE A 108 -17.12 14.13 -4.27
N ASP A 109 -17.11 14.42 -2.97
CA ASP A 109 -18.04 13.87 -1.97
C ASP A 109 -18.05 12.33 -1.89
N GLY A 110 -16.92 11.72 -2.25
CA GLY A 110 -16.71 10.27 -2.20
C GLY A 110 -15.55 9.87 -1.31
N LEU A 111 -14.95 8.73 -1.64
CA LEU A 111 -13.80 8.20 -0.90
C LEU A 111 -12.50 8.76 -1.47
N PRO A 112 -11.59 9.26 -0.65
CA PRO A 112 -10.26 9.69 -1.08
C PRO A 112 -9.41 8.49 -1.54
N GLY A 113 -8.36 8.75 -2.32
CA GLY A 113 -7.44 7.72 -2.81
C GLY A 113 -6.59 7.07 -1.72
N HIS A 114 -6.40 7.77 -0.60
CA HIS A 114 -5.77 7.29 0.63
C HIS A 114 -6.71 7.58 1.81
N PRO A 115 -6.69 6.78 2.89
CA PRO A 115 -7.59 6.94 4.01
C PRO A 115 -7.49 8.33 4.68
N ASP A 116 -8.63 8.95 4.92
CA ASP A 116 -8.76 10.26 5.56
C ASP A 116 -9.81 10.22 6.67
N VAL A 117 -9.55 10.92 7.77
CA VAL A 117 -10.40 10.93 8.98
C VAL A 117 -11.81 11.48 8.75
N ASN A 118 -12.08 12.15 7.64
CA ASN A 118 -13.42 12.57 7.25
C ASN A 118 -14.25 11.39 6.72
N THR A 119 -13.62 10.25 6.42
CA THR A 119 -14.32 9.01 6.03
C THR A 119 -14.74 8.25 7.30
N PRO A 120 -16.00 7.80 7.40
CA PRO A 120 -16.47 7.05 8.58
C PRO A 120 -15.59 5.83 8.88
N ASN A 121 -15.30 5.62 10.18
CA ASN A 121 -14.46 4.52 10.69
C ASN A 121 -13.00 4.54 10.24
N ILE A 122 -12.50 5.66 9.75
CA ILE A 122 -11.06 5.89 9.54
C ILE A 122 -10.51 6.67 10.73
N PHE A 123 -9.55 6.07 11.44
CA PHE A 123 -8.99 6.64 12.68
C PHE A 123 -7.89 7.68 12.44
N THR A 124 -7.20 7.59 11.31
CA THR A 124 -6.06 8.46 11.01
C THR A 124 -5.82 8.55 9.51
N ASN A 125 -5.34 9.70 9.06
CA ASN A 125 -4.88 9.87 7.69
C ASN A 125 -3.62 9.03 7.47
N THR A 126 -3.56 8.33 6.34
CA THR A 126 -2.43 7.51 5.92
C THR A 126 -2.12 7.74 4.44
N GLY A 127 -1.04 7.12 3.92
CA GLY A 127 -0.57 7.37 2.56
C GLY A 127 0.83 8.00 2.56
N SER A 128 1.11 8.92 3.49
CA SER A 128 2.50 9.29 3.79
C SER A 128 3.11 8.20 4.66
N LEU A 129 4.05 7.44 4.08
CA LEU A 129 4.59 6.21 4.66
C LEU A 129 5.41 6.45 5.95
N GLY A 130 5.56 5.40 6.76
CA GLY A 130 6.40 5.39 7.94
C GLY A 130 5.77 5.88 9.25
N MET A 131 4.59 6.50 9.23
CA MET A 131 4.03 7.17 10.41
C MET A 131 3.14 6.27 11.29
N GLY A 132 2.66 5.15 10.78
CA GLY A 132 1.60 4.36 11.42
C GLY A 132 1.95 3.83 12.79
N ILE A 133 3.17 3.33 13.00
CA ILE A 133 3.61 2.81 14.29
C ILE A 133 3.66 3.92 15.34
N SER A 134 4.18 5.10 14.98
CA SER A 134 4.21 6.26 15.88
C SER A 134 2.80 6.70 16.29
N LYS A 135 1.85 6.73 15.34
CA LYS A 135 0.44 7.03 15.62
C LYS A 135 -0.19 5.99 16.55
N SER A 136 0.11 4.70 16.33
CA SER A 136 -0.34 3.60 17.21
C SER A 136 0.13 3.79 18.65
N LYS A 137 1.39 4.14 18.85
CA LYS A 137 1.95 4.45 20.18
C LYS A 137 1.21 5.59 20.87
N GLY A 138 0.89 6.64 20.12
CA GLY A 138 0.12 7.77 20.62
C GLY A 138 -1.28 7.36 21.08
N ILE A 139 -1.99 6.56 20.30
CA ILE A 139 -3.31 6.03 20.66
C ILE A 139 -3.24 5.20 21.94
N ILE A 140 -2.29 4.26 22.03
CA ILE A 140 -2.10 3.41 23.22
C ILE A 140 -1.86 4.26 24.47
N LYS A 141 -0.90 5.18 24.40
CA LYS A 141 -0.55 6.04 25.55
C LYS A 141 -1.73 6.92 25.97
N ALA A 142 -2.45 7.50 25.04
CA ALA A 142 -3.64 8.29 25.33
C ALA A 142 -4.73 7.46 25.99
N ASN A 143 -4.96 6.24 25.53
CA ASN A 143 -5.94 5.33 26.13
C ASN A 143 -5.52 4.87 27.52
N ARG A 144 -4.23 4.56 27.74
CA ARG A 144 -3.71 4.26 29.10
C ARG A 144 -3.96 5.42 30.08
N LEU A 145 -3.71 6.67 29.65
CA LEU A 145 -3.99 7.86 30.47
C LEU A 145 -5.48 8.04 30.79
N LYS A 146 -6.36 7.61 29.89
CA LYS A 146 -7.82 7.65 30.10
C LYS A 146 -8.34 6.42 30.87
N GLY A 147 -7.49 5.45 31.22
CA GLY A 147 -7.92 4.18 31.80
C GLY A 147 -8.71 3.26 30.85
N ILE A 148 -8.60 3.48 29.54
CA ILE A 148 -9.28 2.70 28.52
C ILE A 148 -8.41 1.51 28.11
N LYS A 149 -8.92 0.30 28.30
CA LYS A 149 -8.29 -0.90 27.74
C LYS A 149 -8.52 -0.94 26.22
N SER A 150 -7.45 -1.00 25.45
CA SER A 150 -7.54 -0.99 23.99
C SER A 150 -6.58 -1.97 23.34
N LYS A 151 -6.83 -2.34 22.10
CA LYS A 151 -5.90 -3.06 21.22
C LYS A 151 -5.67 -2.21 19.97
N VAL A 152 -4.44 -2.09 19.53
CA VAL A 152 -4.08 -1.33 18.33
C VAL A 152 -3.35 -2.23 17.37
N ILE A 153 -3.89 -2.37 16.17
CA ILE A 153 -3.32 -3.15 15.08
C ILE A 153 -3.03 -2.21 13.93
N VAL A 154 -1.78 -2.19 13.48
CA VAL A 154 -1.35 -1.40 12.32
C VAL A 154 -0.81 -2.32 11.25
N LEU A 155 -1.31 -2.17 10.03
CA LEU A 155 -0.80 -2.86 8.85
C LEU A 155 0.20 -1.96 8.13
N THR A 156 1.43 -2.43 7.95
CA THR A 156 2.49 -1.76 7.20
C THR A 156 2.80 -2.53 5.92
N GLY A 157 3.46 -1.88 4.96
CA GLY A 157 4.04 -2.54 3.79
C GLY A 157 5.54 -2.79 3.98
N ASP A 158 6.09 -3.76 3.25
CA ASP A 158 7.52 -4.03 3.23
C ASP A 158 8.33 -2.85 2.67
N GLY A 159 7.94 -2.25 1.54
CA GLY A 159 8.58 -1.04 1.04
C GLY A 159 8.50 0.14 2.01
N GLU A 160 7.40 0.27 2.76
CA GLU A 160 7.27 1.29 3.81
C GLU A 160 8.33 1.16 4.91
N LEU A 161 8.86 -0.04 5.15
CA LEU A 161 9.89 -0.27 6.16
C LEU A 161 11.25 0.39 5.81
N GLN A 162 11.41 0.91 4.61
CA GLN A 162 12.60 1.69 4.24
C GLN A 162 12.58 3.10 4.85
N GLU A 163 11.42 3.61 5.24
CA GLU A 163 11.29 4.89 5.91
C GLU A 163 11.97 4.89 7.30
N GLY A 164 12.83 5.87 7.54
CA GLY A 164 13.59 6.01 8.81
C GLY A 164 12.70 6.08 10.04
N GLN A 165 11.52 6.72 9.92
CA GLN A 165 10.58 6.87 11.04
C GLN A 165 10.03 5.53 11.57
N ILE A 166 9.98 4.48 10.74
CA ILE A 166 9.65 3.12 11.20
C ILE A 166 10.61 2.71 12.32
N TRP A 167 11.91 2.78 12.04
CA TRP A 167 12.96 2.35 12.98
C TRP A 167 13.05 3.23 14.22
N GLU A 168 12.90 4.55 14.08
CA GLU A 168 12.78 5.48 15.21
C GLU A 168 11.62 5.09 16.14
N SER A 169 10.48 4.73 15.55
CA SER A 169 9.28 4.39 16.32
C SER A 169 9.42 3.13 17.15
N LEU A 170 10.23 2.14 16.71
CA LEU A 170 10.41 0.85 17.38
C LEU A 170 11.27 0.94 18.64
N ASN A 171 12.20 1.91 18.74
CA ASN A 171 13.17 2.01 19.82
C ASN A 171 12.57 1.94 21.24
N ARG A 172 11.37 2.45 21.45
CA ARG A 172 10.76 2.49 22.79
C ARG A 172 9.58 1.53 22.96
N VAL A 173 9.20 0.81 21.92
CA VAL A 173 8.03 -0.08 21.95
C VAL A 173 8.20 -1.17 23.03
N SER A 174 9.35 -1.85 23.04
CA SER A 174 9.65 -2.89 24.03
C SER A 174 9.88 -2.30 25.43
N GLN A 175 10.65 -1.20 25.54
CA GLN A 175 10.95 -0.56 26.83
C GLN A 175 9.69 -0.10 27.58
N GLU A 176 8.70 0.40 26.85
CA GLU A 176 7.44 0.88 27.42
C GLU A 176 6.40 -0.24 27.53
N ASN A 177 6.78 -1.46 27.15
CA ASN A 177 5.93 -2.64 27.09
C ASN A 177 4.55 -2.33 26.50
N LEU A 178 4.54 -1.87 25.24
CA LEU A 178 3.29 -1.54 24.54
C LEU A 178 2.61 -2.81 24.02
N ASN A 179 2.21 -3.70 24.94
CA ASN A 179 1.62 -5.01 24.64
C ASN A 179 0.23 -4.95 23.95
N GLU A 180 -0.37 -3.78 23.91
CA GLU A 180 -1.58 -3.52 23.10
C GLU A 180 -1.28 -3.46 21.61
N LEU A 181 -0.01 -3.26 21.20
CA LEU A 181 0.40 -3.08 19.82
C LEU A 181 0.68 -4.42 19.14
N ILE A 182 0.01 -4.63 18.00
CA ILE A 182 0.42 -5.62 17.01
C ILE A 182 0.65 -4.90 15.67
N ILE A 183 1.84 -5.09 15.11
CA ILE A 183 2.22 -4.61 13.78
C ILE A 183 2.13 -5.79 12.82
N ILE A 184 1.36 -5.66 11.76
CA ILE A 184 1.32 -6.63 10.67
C ILE A 184 2.11 -6.04 9.50
N VAL A 185 3.08 -6.77 8.99
CA VAL A 185 3.84 -6.41 7.80
C VAL A 185 3.28 -7.20 6.62
N ASP A 186 2.65 -6.53 5.66
CA ASP A 186 2.31 -7.11 4.35
C ASP A 186 3.60 -7.23 3.53
N ASN A 187 4.28 -8.36 3.69
CA ASN A 187 5.58 -8.63 3.08
C ASN A 187 5.37 -9.26 1.70
N ASN A 188 4.88 -8.46 0.75
CA ASN A 188 4.55 -8.93 -0.59
C ASN A 188 5.73 -8.90 -1.58
N LYS A 189 6.92 -8.47 -1.12
CA LYS A 189 8.21 -8.43 -1.83
C LYS A 189 8.32 -7.37 -2.93
N PHE A 190 7.32 -6.52 -3.10
CA PHE A 190 7.29 -5.47 -4.13
C PHE A 190 6.92 -4.11 -3.53
N GLN A 191 7.66 -3.08 -3.94
CA GLN A 191 7.36 -1.68 -3.61
C GLN A 191 6.37 -1.11 -4.63
N SER A 192 6.73 -0.03 -5.33
CA SER A 192 5.89 0.49 -6.42
C SER A 192 5.80 -0.54 -7.55
N ASP A 193 6.80 -0.61 -8.39
CA ASP A 193 6.79 -1.46 -9.59
C ASP A 193 7.90 -2.51 -9.59
N ARG A 194 8.90 -2.38 -8.71
CA ARG A 194 10.05 -3.27 -8.59
C ARG A 194 10.03 -4.07 -7.29
N SER A 195 10.79 -5.17 -7.26
CA SER A 195 10.96 -5.92 -6.02
C SER A 195 11.76 -5.11 -4.99
N VAL A 196 11.38 -5.27 -3.72
CA VAL A 196 12.11 -4.66 -2.57
C VAL A 196 13.59 -5.05 -2.60
N LYS A 197 13.89 -6.29 -2.97
CA LYS A 197 15.26 -6.82 -3.04
C LYS A 197 16.15 -6.04 -4.02
N ILE A 198 15.61 -5.58 -5.14
CA ILE A 198 16.36 -4.83 -6.15
C ILE A 198 16.46 -3.35 -5.79
N THR A 199 15.36 -2.79 -5.27
CA THR A 199 15.30 -1.34 -4.97
C THR A 199 16.11 -1.02 -3.72
N SER A 200 15.77 -1.63 -2.59
CA SER A 200 16.50 -1.48 -1.33
C SER A 200 16.22 -2.68 -0.43
N ASP A 201 17.13 -3.66 -0.42
CA ASP A 201 16.94 -4.91 0.29
C ASP A 201 16.86 -4.70 1.81
N LEU A 202 15.77 -5.16 2.39
CA LEU A 202 15.56 -5.09 3.83
C LEU A 202 16.27 -6.21 4.60
N ASN A 203 16.90 -7.16 3.90
CA ASN A 203 17.58 -8.31 4.48
C ASN A 203 16.69 -9.12 5.45
N ASP A 204 17.24 -9.68 6.51
CA ASP A 204 16.50 -10.47 7.51
C ASP A 204 15.66 -9.56 8.43
N LEU A 205 14.40 -9.35 8.04
CA LEU A 205 13.43 -8.55 8.80
C LEU A 205 13.14 -9.12 10.18
N GLU A 206 13.09 -10.45 10.30
CA GLU A 206 12.78 -11.09 11.58
C GLU A 206 13.86 -10.81 12.62
N SER A 207 15.12 -10.97 12.23
CA SER A 207 16.27 -10.65 13.10
C SER A 207 16.32 -9.16 13.42
N LYS A 208 16.05 -8.28 12.46
CA LYS A 208 16.00 -6.83 12.69
C LYS A 208 14.96 -6.47 13.75
N PHE A 209 13.72 -6.94 13.62
CA PHE A 209 12.68 -6.64 14.59
C PHE A 209 12.93 -7.25 15.97
N LYS A 210 13.44 -8.48 16.03
CA LYS A 210 13.85 -9.11 17.28
C LYS A 210 14.93 -8.32 18.01
N SER A 211 15.82 -7.63 17.31
CA SER A 211 16.86 -6.79 17.90
C SER A 211 16.29 -5.60 18.70
N PHE A 212 15.07 -5.14 18.42
CA PHE A 212 14.33 -4.15 19.20
C PHE A 212 13.64 -4.74 20.44
N GLY A 213 13.79 -6.05 20.70
CA GLY A 213 13.15 -6.73 21.82
C GLY A 213 11.63 -6.95 21.63
N ILE A 214 11.17 -6.96 20.38
CA ILE A 214 9.76 -7.13 20.02
C ILE A 214 9.54 -8.60 19.60
N GLU A 215 8.46 -9.21 20.09
CA GLU A 215 8.11 -10.57 19.68
C GLU A 215 7.71 -10.60 18.22
N THR A 216 8.42 -11.39 17.40
CA THR A 216 8.27 -11.41 15.96
C THR A 216 8.00 -12.81 15.46
N ILE A 217 6.96 -12.97 14.66
CA ILE A 217 6.55 -14.23 14.03
C ILE A 217 6.38 -14.00 12.54
N SER A 218 6.93 -14.92 11.73
CA SER A 218 6.71 -14.96 10.27
C SER A 218 5.70 -16.05 9.92
N CYS A 219 4.82 -15.81 8.97
CA CYS A 219 3.86 -16.80 8.47
C CYS A 219 3.47 -16.53 7.01
N ASN A 220 2.87 -17.51 6.34
CA ASN A 220 2.21 -17.27 5.07
C ASN A 220 0.95 -16.44 5.29
N GLY A 221 0.99 -15.15 4.85
CA GLY A 221 -0.12 -14.20 5.01
C GLY A 221 -1.34 -14.50 4.15
N ASN A 222 -1.17 -15.26 3.06
CA ASN A 222 -2.27 -15.69 2.20
C ASN A 222 -2.88 -17.05 2.62
N ASP A 223 -2.30 -17.72 3.62
CA ASP A 223 -2.96 -18.85 4.31
C ASP A 223 -3.55 -18.38 5.64
N VAL A 224 -4.88 -18.23 5.67
CA VAL A 224 -5.60 -17.81 6.87
C VAL A 224 -5.39 -18.73 8.08
N ASN A 225 -5.04 -20.02 7.87
CA ASN A 225 -4.76 -20.93 8.99
C ASN A 225 -3.44 -20.58 9.67
N GLU A 226 -2.40 -20.33 8.88
CA GLU A 226 -1.10 -19.90 9.42
C GLU A 226 -1.20 -18.51 10.03
N PHE A 227 -1.81 -17.57 9.32
CA PHE A 227 -1.98 -16.20 9.78
C PHE A 227 -2.74 -16.12 11.11
N SER A 228 -3.91 -16.79 11.19
CA SER A 228 -4.73 -16.79 12.41
C SER A 228 -3.98 -17.36 13.62
N LYS A 229 -3.26 -18.47 13.43
CA LYS A 229 -2.46 -19.12 14.48
C LYS A 229 -1.30 -18.23 14.96
N ALA A 230 -0.59 -17.59 14.03
CA ALA A 230 0.50 -16.67 14.35
C ALA A 230 -0.05 -15.44 15.09
N PHE A 231 -1.17 -14.88 14.62
CA PHE A 231 -1.83 -13.75 15.28
C PHE A 231 -2.27 -14.08 16.70
N GLU A 232 -2.95 -15.21 16.91
CA GLU A 232 -3.35 -15.68 18.25
C GLU A 232 -2.17 -15.86 19.19
N THR A 233 -1.03 -16.31 18.69
CA THR A 233 0.20 -16.46 19.49
C THR A 233 0.67 -15.10 20.00
N LEU A 234 0.75 -14.08 19.12
CA LEU A 234 1.11 -12.72 19.51
C LEU A 234 0.06 -12.08 20.43
N GLU A 235 -1.21 -12.36 20.21
CA GLU A 235 -2.30 -11.80 21.03
C GLU A 235 -2.26 -12.31 22.49
N LYS A 236 -1.85 -13.57 22.68
CA LYS A 236 -1.69 -14.20 24.01
C LYS A 236 -0.40 -13.77 24.70
N SER A 237 0.53 -13.16 24.00
CA SER A 237 1.77 -12.66 24.56
C SER A 237 1.51 -11.36 25.34
N ASN A 238 2.25 -11.19 26.44
CA ASN A 238 2.27 -9.93 27.19
C ASN A 238 3.32 -8.94 26.67
N LYS A 239 3.72 -9.07 25.40
CA LYS A 239 4.71 -8.24 24.73
C LYS A 239 4.09 -7.57 23.49
N PRO A 240 4.66 -6.45 23.04
CA PRO A 240 4.34 -5.95 21.72
C PRO A 240 4.73 -6.98 20.65
N GLY A 241 3.91 -7.10 19.61
CA GLY A 241 4.07 -8.13 18.59
C GLY A 241 4.25 -7.57 17.17
N ILE A 242 5.09 -8.26 16.39
CA ILE A 242 5.21 -8.04 14.93
C ILE A 242 4.91 -9.37 14.23
N LEU A 243 3.99 -9.30 13.28
CA LEU A 243 3.64 -10.42 12.43
C LEU A 243 4.08 -10.11 11.00
N ILE A 244 5.11 -10.79 10.53
CA ILE A 244 5.56 -10.70 9.14
C ILE A 244 4.70 -11.67 8.34
N ALA A 245 3.72 -11.12 7.63
CA ALA A 245 2.83 -11.87 6.77
C ALA A 245 3.43 -11.92 5.36
N ASP A 246 4.07 -13.04 5.01
CA ASP A 246 4.55 -13.29 3.65
C ASP A 246 3.34 -13.46 2.73
N THR A 247 3.12 -12.48 1.86
CA THR A 247 2.01 -12.42 0.92
C THR A 247 2.50 -12.38 -0.52
N ILE A 248 1.59 -12.53 -1.45
CA ILE A 248 1.85 -12.38 -2.89
C ILE A 248 1.14 -11.11 -3.37
N LYS A 249 1.89 -10.16 -3.93
CA LYS A 249 1.30 -8.96 -4.56
C LYS A 249 0.37 -9.38 -5.69
N GLY A 250 -0.89 -8.95 -5.65
CA GLY A 250 -1.92 -9.37 -6.62
C GLY A 250 -2.55 -10.75 -6.35
N PHE A 251 -2.41 -11.30 -5.14
CA PHE A 251 -2.97 -12.61 -4.76
C PHE A 251 -4.48 -12.71 -5.03
N GLY A 252 -4.89 -13.85 -5.57
CA GLY A 252 -6.31 -14.16 -5.86
C GLY A 252 -6.65 -14.18 -7.34
N VAL A 253 -5.86 -13.49 -8.18
CA VAL A 253 -5.95 -13.58 -9.65
C VAL A 253 -4.61 -14.01 -10.21
N SER A 254 -4.54 -15.20 -10.76
CA SER A 254 -3.32 -15.94 -11.03
C SER A 254 -2.31 -15.23 -11.94
N PHE A 255 -2.77 -14.42 -12.89
CA PHE A 255 -1.92 -13.66 -13.81
C PHE A 255 -1.49 -12.28 -13.25
N MET A 256 -2.00 -11.89 -12.07
CA MET A 256 -1.58 -10.68 -11.35
C MET A 256 -0.53 -10.96 -10.27
N HIS A 257 -0.15 -12.20 -10.06
CA HIS A 257 0.79 -12.58 -9.00
C HIS A 257 2.20 -12.04 -9.26
N GLY A 258 2.74 -11.29 -8.31
CA GLY A 258 4.08 -10.74 -8.39
C GLY A 258 5.20 -11.79 -8.28
N ASP A 259 4.95 -12.92 -7.61
CA ASP A 259 5.91 -14.02 -7.46
C ASP A 259 6.21 -14.80 -8.77
N LYS A 260 5.48 -14.48 -9.84
CA LYS A 260 5.71 -15.04 -11.19
C LYS A 260 6.63 -14.19 -12.07
N LEU A 261 6.99 -12.99 -11.61
CA LEU A 261 7.87 -12.11 -12.34
C LEU A 261 9.33 -12.57 -12.23
N GLU A 262 10.07 -12.44 -13.32
CA GLU A 262 11.52 -12.64 -13.32
C GLU A 262 12.23 -11.48 -12.63
N GLU A 263 13.46 -11.71 -12.20
CA GLU A 263 14.23 -10.66 -11.51
C GLU A 263 14.48 -9.46 -12.45
N GLY A 264 14.02 -8.28 -12.00
CA GLY A 264 14.13 -7.03 -12.77
C GLY A 264 12.90 -6.67 -13.60
N GLU A 265 11.91 -7.55 -13.70
CA GLU A 265 10.65 -7.20 -14.35
C GLU A 265 9.82 -6.22 -13.49
N PHE A 266 9.08 -5.35 -14.19
CA PHE A 266 8.17 -4.40 -13.56
C PHE A 266 6.80 -5.02 -13.28
N TYR A 267 6.29 -4.83 -12.08
CA TYR A 267 4.94 -5.24 -11.71
C TYR A 267 3.90 -4.31 -12.31
N GLN A 268 3.05 -4.84 -13.20
CA GLN A 268 2.14 -4.04 -14.03
C GLN A 268 0.83 -3.60 -13.34
N PHE A 269 0.47 -4.24 -12.21
CA PHE A 269 -0.80 -3.99 -11.51
C PHE A 269 -0.61 -3.20 -10.20
N HIS A 270 0.45 -2.39 -10.11
CA HIS A 270 0.69 -1.55 -8.94
C HIS A 270 -0.36 -0.45 -8.83
N SER A 271 -0.49 0.37 -9.86
CA SER A 271 -1.42 1.51 -9.91
C SER A 271 -2.11 1.61 -11.25
N GLY A 272 -3.22 2.37 -11.31
CA GLY A 272 -4.00 2.58 -12.52
C GLY A 272 -5.30 1.78 -12.57
N SER A 273 -5.89 1.72 -13.76
CA SER A 273 -7.05 0.90 -14.09
C SER A 273 -6.64 -0.21 -15.06
N ILE A 274 -7.47 -1.22 -15.20
CA ILE A 274 -7.25 -2.36 -16.09
C ILE A 274 -8.15 -2.30 -17.31
N SER A 275 -7.82 -3.06 -18.35
CA SER A 275 -8.67 -3.20 -19.54
C SER A 275 -9.91 -4.05 -19.24
N GLN A 276 -10.93 -3.99 -20.13
CA GLN A 276 -12.14 -4.81 -20.02
C GLN A 276 -11.80 -6.31 -19.99
N ASP A 277 -10.91 -6.78 -20.87
CA ASP A 277 -10.54 -8.20 -20.95
C ASP A 277 -9.87 -8.70 -19.67
N VAL A 278 -8.99 -7.87 -19.08
CA VAL A 278 -8.34 -8.17 -17.79
C VAL A 278 -9.35 -8.19 -16.67
N PHE A 279 -10.31 -7.25 -16.67
CA PHE A 279 -11.41 -7.23 -15.71
C PHE A 279 -12.24 -8.51 -15.79
N ASP A 280 -12.74 -8.85 -17.00
CA ASP A 280 -13.62 -10.01 -17.21
C ASP A 280 -12.94 -11.34 -16.84
N SER A 281 -11.64 -11.48 -17.18
CA SER A 281 -10.83 -12.64 -16.81
C SER A 281 -10.68 -12.76 -15.30
N SER A 282 -10.43 -11.64 -14.61
CA SER A 282 -10.31 -11.60 -13.14
C SER A 282 -11.62 -11.97 -12.45
N ILE A 283 -12.75 -11.41 -12.92
CA ILE A 283 -14.07 -11.72 -12.38
C ILE A 283 -14.40 -13.20 -12.58
N SER A 284 -14.09 -13.78 -13.74
CA SER A 284 -14.30 -15.20 -14.00
C SER A 284 -13.51 -16.09 -13.04
N GLU A 285 -12.22 -15.79 -12.82
CA GLU A 285 -11.37 -16.56 -11.91
C GLU A 285 -11.85 -16.45 -10.46
N LEU A 286 -12.16 -15.25 -9.98
CA LEU A 286 -12.63 -15.02 -8.62
C LEU A 286 -14.01 -15.67 -8.37
N SER A 287 -14.92 -15.57 -9.33
CA SER A 287 -16.24 -16.23 -9.23
C SER A 287 -16.12 -17.73 -9.16
N LYS A 288 -15.22 -18.31 -9.95
CA LYS A 288 -14.91 -19.75 -9.87
C LYS A 288 -14.35 -20.13 -8.52
N ARG A 289 -13.38 -19.38 -7.98
CA ARG A 289 -12.82 -19.65 -6.64
C ARG A 289 -13.88 -19.63 -5.56
N ILE A 290 -14.82 -18.68 -5.62
CA ILE A 290 -15.95 -18.61 -4.67
C ILE A 290 -16.85 -19.85 -4.82
N SER A 291 -17.19 -20.24 -6.06
CA SER A 291 -18.00 -21.45 -6.32
C SER A 291 -17.32 -22.72 -5.81
N ASP A 292 -16.04 -22.92 -6.19
CA ASP A 292 -15.27 -24.09 -5.77
C ASP A 292 -15.17 -24.19 -4.23
N LEU A 293 -15.04 -23.06 -3.54
CA LEU A 293 -14.97 -23.03 -2.08
C LEU A 293 -16.32 -23.30 -1.42
N THR A 294 -17.42 -22.76 -1.97
CA THR A 294 -18.77 -23.03 -1.46
C THR A 294 -19.17 -24.50 -1.68
N GLU A 295 -18.86 -25.07 -2.82
CA GLU A 295 -19.09 -26.48 -3.13
C GLU A 295 -18.29 -27.40 -2.22
N LYS A 296 -16.98 -27.12 -2.05
CA LYS A 296 -16.09 -27.90 -1.17
C LYS A 296 -16.60 -27.98 0.27
N HIS A 297 -17.24 -26.93 0.75
CA HIS A 297 -17.77 -26.85 2.14
C HIS A 297 -19.26 -27.10 2.22
N ASN A 298 -19.92 -27.57 1.13
CA ASN A 298 -21.36 -27.84 1.04
C ASN A 298 -22.23 -26.67 1.53
N LEU A 299 -21.87 -25.44 1.17
CA LEU A 299 -22.60 -24.24 1.57
C LEU A 299 -23.73 -23.93 0.60
N ASP A 300 -24.94 -23.73 1.11
CA ASP A 300 -26.05 -23.17 0.33
C ASP A 300 -25.89 -21.66 0.17
N PHE A 301 -24.83 -21.29 -0.53
CA PHE A 301 -24.47 -19.91 -0.78
C PHE A 301 -24.02 -19.73 -2.24
N LYS A 302 -24.79 -18.97 -2.99
CA LYS A 302 -24.47 -18.59 -4.38
C LYS A 302 -24.52 -17.07 -4.49
N ILE A 303 -23.59 -16.53 -5.22
CA ILE A 303 -23.54 -15.11 -5.57
C ILE A 303 -24.10 -14.88 -6.96
N GLU A 304 -24.78 -13.76 -7.13
CA GLU A 304 -25.11 -13.21 -8.45
C GLU A 304 -24.43 -11.86 -8.59
N LEU A 305 -23.81 -11.66 -9.74
CA LEU A 305 -23.14 -10.41 -10.02
C LEU A 305 -24.14 -9.36 -10.50
N SER A 306 -24.12 -8.18 -9.90
CA SER A 306 -24.83 -7.01 -10.40
C SER A 306 -23.97 -6.32 -11.46
N ASN A 307 -24.61 -5.75 -12.47
CA ASN A 307 -23.93 -5.08 -13.58
C ASN A 307 -23.96 -3.56 -13.42
N TYR A 308 -22.88 -2.91 -13.86
CA TYR A 308 -22.73 -1.47 -13.87
C TYR A 308 -22.02 -1.03 -15.16
N GLU A 309 -22.48 0.02 -15.77
CA GLU A 309 -21.82 0.64 -16.92
C GLU A 309 -21.21 1.98 -16.51
N THR A 310 -19.92 2.14 -16.73
CA THR A 310 -19.27 3.42 -16.43
C THR A 310 -19.79 4.52 -17.35
N PRO A 311 -19.94 5.76 -16.87
CA PRO A 311 -20.25 6.90 -17.74
C PRO A 311 -19.24 7.01 -18.87
N GLU A 312 -19.70 7.42 -20.05
CA GLU A 312 -18.80 7.68 -21.17
C GLU A 312 -17.98 8.95 -20.88
N ILE A 313 -16.68 8.80 -20.73
CA ILE A 313 -15.77 9.94 -20.60
C ILE A 313 -15.32 10.31 -22.00
N SER A 314 -15.87 11.38 -22.57
CA SER A 314 -15.35 12.01 -23.77
C SER A 314 -14.04 12.73 -23.43
N LEU A 315 -12.92 12.12 -23.75
CA LEU A 315 -11.65 12.83 -23.70
C LEU A 315 -11.64 13.87 -24.82
N SER A 316 -11.50 15.15 -24.47
CA SER A 316 -11.29 16.19 -25.48
C SER A 316 -10.07 15.83 -26.33
N SER A 317 -10.20 15.92 -27.65
CA SER A 317 -9.20 15.51 -28.64
C SER A 317 -7.93 16.38 -28.71
N ASN A 318 -7.69 17.22 -27.73
CA ASN A 318 -6.46 18.01 -27.65
C ASN A 318 -5.27 17.08 -27.40
N LYS A 319 -4.31 17.09 -28.34
CA LYS A 319 -3.04 16.36 -28.17
C LYS A 319 -2.40 16.76 -26.85
N LYS A 320 -2.53 15.93 -25.83
CA LYS A 320 -1.83 16.13 -24.56
C LYS A 320 -0.34 15.95 -24.81
N GLN A 321 0.46 16.96 -24.51
CA GLN A 321 1.91 16.84 -24.45
C GLN A 321 2.28 16.14 -23.15
N SER A 322 3.14 15.15 -23.23
CA SER A 322 3.71 14.51 -22.04
C SER A 322 4.99 15.23 -21.62
N LEU A 323 4.95 15.99 -20.53
CA LEU A 323 6.13 16.60 -19.93
C LEU A 323 7.14 15.53 -19.49
N LEU A 324 6.67 14.39 -19.00
CA LEU A 324 7.51 13.27 -18.58
C LEU A 324 8.39 12.76 -19.71
N ALA A 325 7.83 12.49 -20.89
CA ALA A 325 8.58 12.02 -22.04
C ALA A 325 9.62 13.05 -22.53
N SER A 326 9.30 14.33 -22.44
CA SER A 326 10.22 15.42 -22.79
C SER A 326 11.36 15.52 -21.77
N TYR A 327 11.05 15.42 -20.49
CA TYR A 327 12.02 15.42 -19.40
C TYR A 327 12.99 14.25 -19.53
N SER A 328 12.49 13.03 -19.71
CA SER A 328 13.28 11.81 -19.87
C SER A 328 14.34 11.96 -21.01
N LYS A 329 13.91 12.47 -22.16
CA LYS A 329 14.84 12.74 -23.28
C LYS A 329 15.88 13.81 -22.95
N SER A 330 15.44 14.88 -22.28
CA SER A 330 16.32 16.02 -21.98
C SER A 330 17.41 15.65 -20.97
N ILE A 331 17.06 14.94 -19.90
CA ILE A 331 18.03 14.55 -18.87
C ILE A 331 19.08 13.58 -19.45
N VAL A 332 18.68 12.65 -20.31
CA VAL A 332 19.60 11.74 -21.01
C VAL A 332 20.54 12.53 -21.92
N SER A 333 20.00 13.45 -22.74
CA SER A 333 20.82 14.28 -23.66
C SER A 333 21.80 15.20 -22.90
N LEU A 334 21.38 15.77 -21.78
CA LEU A 334 22.27 16.59 -20.94
C LEU A 334 23.38 15.74 -20.30
N ALA A 335 23.07 14.53 -19.86
CA ALA A 335 24.03 13.62 -19.24
C ALA A 335 25.03 13.05 -20.26
N GLU A 336 24.70 12.99 -21.56
CA GLU A 336 25.64 12.70 -22.62
C GLU A 336 26.71 13.79 -22.80
N GLN A 337 26.30 15.03 -22.56
CA GLN A 337 27.17 16.21 -22.72
C GLN A 337 27.94 16.56 -21.45
N ASN A 338 27.48 16.05 -20.29
CA ASN A 338 28.05 16.38 -18.99
C ASN A 338 28.09 15.15 -18.07
N GLU A 339 29.29 14.61 -17.89
CA GLU A 339 29.53 13.42 -17.06
C GLU A 339 29.30 13.66 -15.56
N LYS A 340 29.18 14.92 -15.12
CA LYS A 340 28.93 15.27 -13.72
C LYS A 340 27.46 15.10 -13.29
N ILE A 341 26.53 14.92 -14.24
CA ILE A 341 25.12 14.74 -13.92
C ILE A 341 24.90 13.35 -13.32
N VAL A 342 24.31 13.33 -12.13
CA VAL A 342 23.90 12.14 -11.38
C VAL A 342 22.40 12.27 -11.07
N ALA A 343 21.63 11.23 -11.32
CA ALA A 343 20.21 11.16 -10.99
C ALA A 343 20.00 10.29 -9.75
N LEU A 344 19.31 10.83 -8.74
CA LEU A 344 18.89 10.09 -7.55
C LEU A 344 17.36 9.93 -7.60
N ASP A 345 16.86 8.75 -7.32
CA ASP A 345 15.43 8.41 -7.34
C ASP A 345 15.00 7.69 -6.06
N GLY A 346 13.76 7.83 -5.68
CA GLY A 346 13.17 7.23 -4.48
C GLY A 346 12.02 6.27 -4.81
N ASP A 347 12.29 5.15 -5.51
CA ASP A 347 11.32 4.13 -5.91
C ASP A 347 10.22 4.62 -6.88
N LEU A 348 10.54 5.60 -7.73
CA LEU A 348 9.58 6.23 -8.63
C LEU A 348 10.05 6.29 -10.10
N ILE A 349 10.96 5.43 -10.49
CA ILE A 349 11.65 5.48 -11.79
C ILE A 349 10.72 5.56 -13.01
N LEU A 350 9.53 4.92 -12.96
CA LEU A 350 8.52 5.01 -14.01
C LEU A 350 7.86 6.39 -14.05
N ASP A 351 7.49 6.90 -12.90
CA ASP A 351 6.80 8.18 -12.74
C ASP A 351 7.73 9.39 -12.93
N THR A 352 9.03 9.22 -12.73
CA THR A 352 10.06 10.25 -12.93
C THR A 352 10.70 10.17 -14.32
N GLY A 353 10.44 9.09 -15.07
CA GLY A 353 10.92 8.92 -16.44
C GLY A 353 12.41 8.62 -16.56
N LEU A 354 13.02 7.99 -15.55
CA LEU A 354 14.45 7.75 -15.48
C LEU A 354 14.92 6.41 -16.06
N ILE A 355 14.04 5.57 -16.59
CA ILE A 355 14.39 4.24 -17.14
C ILE A 355 15.51 4.33 -18.18
N GLU A 356 15.40 5.25 -19.13
CA GLU A 356 16.42 5.39 -20.18
C GLU A 356 17.73 5.98 -19.64
N PHE A 357 17.67 6.78 -18.57
CA PHE A 357 18.86 7.27 -17.87
C PHE A 357 19.59 6.13 -17.15
N GLU A 358 18.87 5.30 -16.39
CA GLU A 358 19.42 4.12 -15.70
C GLU A 358 20.09 3.16 -16.69
N LYS A 359 19.41 2.81 -17.80
CA LYS A 359 19.95 1.92 -18.83
C LYS A 359 21.25 2.45 -19.44
N LYS A 360 21.31 3.76 -19.70
CA LYS A 360 22.44 4.38 -20.40
C LYS A 360 23.60 4.74 -19.46
N PHE A 361 23.28 5.11 -18.23
CA PHE A 361 24.24 5.60 -17.24
C PHE A 361 24.07 4.88 -15.88
N PRO A 362 24.18 3.55 -15.81
CA PRO A 362 23.88 2.79 -14.59
C PRO A 362 24.74 3.22 -13.39
N ASN A 363 25.97 3.67 -13.60
CA ASN A 363 26.86 4.15 -12.53
C ASN A 363 26.55 5.60 -12.07
N ARG A 364 25.62 6.28 -12.71
CA ARG A 364 25.19 7.65 -12.39
C ARG A 364 23.72 7.73 -12.02
N PHE A 365 23.04 6.60 -12.01
CA PHE A 365 21.71 6.43 -11.46
C PHE A 365 21.82 5.82 -10.07
N ILE A 366 21.26 6.49 -9.07
CA ILE A 366 21.29 6.09 -7.67
C ILE A 366 19.86 5.84 -7.22
N GLU A 367 19.49 4.59 -7.07
CA GLU A 367 18.25 4.20 -6.44
C GLU A 367 18.42 4.25 -4.92
N CYS A 368 17.63 5.08 -4.24
CA CYS A 368 17.72 5.29 -2.80
C CYS A 368 16.64 4.51 -2.01
N GLY A 369 15.65 3.96 -2.72
CA GLY A 369 14.45 3.42 -2.09
C GLY A 369 13.54 4.50 -1.51
N ILE A 370 12.54 4.11 -0.73
CA ILE A 370 11.62 5.05 -0.07
C ILE A 370 12.31 5.69 1.14
N ALA A 371 13.27 6.57 0.88
CA ALA A 371 14.17 7.17 1.87
C ALA A 371 14.60 8.60 1.46
N GLU A 372 13.64 9.51 1.34
CA GLU A 372 13.87 10.85 0.77
C GLU A 372 14.87 11.70 1.58
N GLN A 373 14.94 11.50 2.90
CA GLN A 373 15.90 12.22 3.76
C GLN A 373 17.34 11.80 3.45
N ASP A 374 17.58 10.50 3.31
CA ASP A 374 18.87 9.94 2.93
C ASP A 374 19.26 10.37 1.51
N MET A 375 18.34 10.26 0.56
CA MET A 375 18.52 10.68 -0.83
C MET A 375 18.99 12.13 -0.95
N VAL A 376 18.34 13.05 -0.24
CA VAL A 376 18.68 14.49 -0.29
C VAL A 376 20.02 14.77 0.41
N SER A 377 20.33 14.06 1.50
CA SER A 377 21.63 14.18 2.15
C SER A 377 22.78 13.68 1.24
N GLN A 378 22.60 12.55 0.54
CA GLN A 378 23.54 12.05 -0.44
C GLN A 378 23.75 13.06 -1.57
N ALA A 379 22.68 13.67 -2.07
CA ALA A 379 22.76 14.67 -3.14
C ALA A 379 23.62 15.87 -2.75
N GLY A 380 23.50 16.37 -1.52
CA GLY A 380 24.36 17.43 -0.99
C GLY A 380 25.85 17.05 -1.05
N SER A 381 26.16 15.81 -0.67
CA SER A 381 27.54 15.28 -0.72
C SER A 381 28.05 15.14 -2.14
N PHE A 382 27.25 14.63 -3.09
CA PHE A 382 27.61 14.60 -4.51
C PHE A 382 27.94 15.99 -5.04
N ALA A 383 27.17 17.00 -4.65
CA ALA A 383 27.40 18.38 -5.08
C ALA A 383 28.73 18.94 -4.54
N LYS A 384 29.09 18.62 -3.30
CA LYS A 384 30.41 19.00 -2.70
C LYS A 384 31.58 18.36 -3.43
N GLU A 385 31.41 17.14 -3.91
CA GLU A 385 32.42 16.44 -4.71
C GLU A 385 32.43 16.88 -6.19
N GLY A 386 31.69 17.92 -6.54
CA GLY A 386 31.72 18.56 -7.85
C GLY A 386 30.82 17.92 -8.91
N PHE A 387 29.89 17.05 -8.50
CA PHE A 387 28.84 16.52 -9.36
C PHE A 387 27.63 17.49 -9.43
N ILE A 388 26.71 17.20 -10.33
CA ILE A 388 25.43 17.91 -10.48
C ILE A 388 24.33 16.89 -10.17
N PRO A 389 23.99 16.66 -8.90
CA PRO A 389 22.93 15.75 -8.52
C PRO A 389 21.57 16.34 -8.84
N ILE A 390 20.70 15.52 -9.40
CA ILE A 390 19.28 15.81 -9.63
C ILE A 390 18.48 14.79 -8.84
N VAL A 391 17.74 15.27 -7.86
CA VAL A 391 16.90 14.48 -6.96
C VAL A 391 15.49 14.41 -7.54
N HIS A 392 14.92 13.21 -7.61
CA HIS A 392 13.60 12.95 -8.19
C HIS A 392 12.68 12.33 -7.18
N SER A 393 11.49 12.90 -7.01
CA SER A 393 10.39 12.34 -6.23
C SER A 393 9.09 13.04 -6.57
N PHE A 394 7.97 12.58 -6.01
CA PHE A 394 6.73 13.37 -6.07
C PHE A 394 6.89 14.68 -5.29
N SER A 395 6.31 15.74 -5.82
CA SER A 395 6.44 17.08 -5.21
C SER A 395 6.01 17.09 -3.75
N SER A 396 4.95 16.38 -3.39
CA SER A 396 4.44 16.29 -2.02
C SER A 396 5.45 15.65 -1.06
N PHE A 397 6.19 14.64 -1.51
CA PHE A 397 7.20 13.97 -0.69
C PHE A 397 8.46 14.80 -0.59
N LEU A 398 8.95 15.29 -1.72
CA LEU A 398 10.20 16.05 -1.80
C LEU A 398 10.15 17.38 -1.02
N THR A 399 9.00 18.04 -0.98
CA THR A 399 8.85 19.32 -0.27
C THR A 399 8.63 19.17 1.22
N SER A 400 8.15 18.04 1.70
CA SER A 400 7.77 17.86 3.11
C SER A 400 8.72 16.94 3.90
N ARG A 401 9.08 15.77 3.36
CA ARG A 401 9.85 14.77 4.11
C ARG A 401 11.30 15.20 4.38
N PRO A 402 12.09 15.60 3.36
CA PRO A 402 13.50 15.98 3.54
C PRO A 402 13.69 17.51 3.70
N ASN A 403 12.73 18.22 4.29
CA ASN A 403 12.78 19.68 4.37
C ASN A 403 14.05 20.20 5.08
N GLU A 404 14.43 19.57 6.20
CA GLU A 404 15.64 19.93 6.95
C GLU A 404 16.91 19.62 6.14
N GLN A 405 16.94 18.53 5.39
CA GLN A 405 18.08 18.16 4.54
C GLN A 405 18.24 19.14 3.37
N ILE A 406 17.13 19.61 2.79
CA ILE A 406 17.15 20.68 1.78
C ILE A 406 17.71 21.99 2.38
N TYR A 407 17.26 22.33 3.58
CA TYR A 407 17.75 23.50 4.31
C TYR A 407 19.27 23.39 4.54
N ASN A 408 19.76 22.25 5.03
CA ASN A 408 21.19 22.05 5.26
C ASN A 408 21.99 22.15 3.96
N ASN A 409 21.55 21.49 2.89
CA ASN A 409 22.19 21.63 1.57
C ASN A 409 22.27 23.10 1.12
N SER A 410 21.23 23.88 1.38
CA SER A 410 21.22 25.30 1.04
C SER A 410 22.21 26.10 1.89
N THR A 411 22.30 25.85 3.21
CA THR A 411 23.26 26.53 4.09
C THR A 411 24.72 26.14 3.80
N GLU A 412 24.94 24.96 3.24
CA GLU A 412 26.23 24.47 2.78
C GLU A 412 26.59 24.95 1.36
N GLU A 413 25.72 25.76 0.74
CA GLU A 413 25.85 26.30 -0.62
C GLU A 413 26.05 25.22 -1.69
N THR A 414 25.44 24.02 -1.47
CA THR A 414 25.53 22.91 -2.42
C THR A 414 24.59 23.11 -3.59
N LYS A 415 25.04 22.79 -4.80
CA LYS A 415 24.25 22.91 -6.02
C LYS A 415 23.50 21.60 -6.28
N VAL A 416 22.32 21.42 -5.67
CA VAL A 416 21.41 20.31 -5.91
C VAL A 416 20.20 20.77 -6.71
N ILE A 417 19.76 19.99 -7.69
CA ILE A 417 18.52 20.22 -8.44
C ILE A 417 17.44 19.30 -7.86
N TYR A 418 16.34 19.87 -7.43
CA TYR A 418 15.19 19.15 -6.90
C TYR A 418 14.07 19.10 -7.94
N SER A 419 13.78 17.93 -8.47
CA SER A 419 12.77 17.71 -9.51
C SER A 419 11.53 17.04 -8.91
N GLY A 420 10.49 17.85 -8.68
CA GLY A 420 9.20 17.38 -8.12
C GLY A 420 8.20 17.02 -9.21
N PHE A 421 7.70 15.78 -9.18
CA PHE A 421 6.71 15.26 -10.13
C PHE A 421 5.30 15.28 -9.53
N LEU A 422 4.29 15.18 -10.39
CA LEU A 422 2.86 15.16 -10.03
C LEU A 422 2.44 16.33 -9.12
N SER A 423 3.02 17.51 -9.34
CA SER A 423 2.61 18.74 -8.66
C SER A 423 1.27 19.20 -9.22
N GLY A 424 0.21 19.10 -8.41
CA GLY A 424 -1.13 19.58 -8.74
C GLY A 424 -1.46 20.91 -8.06
N LEU A 425 -2.48 21.62 -8.58
CA LEU A 425 -3.03 22.83 -7.93
C LEU A 425 -3.80 22.48 -6.64
N LEU A 426 -4.33 21.27 -6.58
CA LEU A 426 -4.96 20.74 -5.37
C LEU A 426 -4.09 19.60 -4.87
N PRO A 427 -3.68 19.62 -3.60
CA PRO A 427 -2.99 18.48 -3.03
C PRO A 427 -3.96 17.29 -3.04
N GLY A 428 -3.64 16.29 -3.83
CA GLY A 428 -4.35 15.02 -3.83
C GLY A 428 -3.95 14.20 -2.62
N GLY A 429 -4.19 14.69 -1.39
CA GLY A 429 -3.80 13.98 -0.18
C GLY A 429 -2.29 13.70 -0.05
N PRO A 430 -1.82 13.19 1.08
CA PRO A 430 -0.44 12.76 1.25
C PRO A 430 -0.22 11.43 0.52
N GLY A 431 0.23 11.49 -0.71
CA GLY A 431 0.51 10.33 -1.56
C GLY A 431 -0.26 10.31 -2.85
#